data_1022ff1d3606cd43ca9262c7cc0d4241
#
_entry.id   1022ff1d3606cd43ca9262c7cc0d4241
#
_cell.length_a   1.000
_cell.length_b   1.000
_cell.length_c   1.000
_cell.angle_alpha   90.00
_cell.angle_beta   90.00
_cell.angle_gamma   90.00
#
_symmetry.space_group_name_H-M   'P 1'
#
loop_
_entity.id
_entity.type
_entity.pdbx_description
1 polymer ?
#
loop_
_entity_poly.entity_id
_entity_poly.type
_entity_poly.pdbx_seq_one_letter_code
_entity_poly.pdbx_strand_id
1 'polypeptide(L)'
;IISALIIDFNNEIDSSELRKIVDNNLLNLIGSLESSIENFKVIFDSEDSNIVSWIESDKNDGIIFVSSPVNVDSYLRSTIFENQENIILTGATLTSFGTPEEFCNEIGIDNLGSYEIFDSEFDYKNNVLLSIPSNMPEPNDPNYTRSLVDLILNLSTNINEKILVLFTSYSSLNNVRKGLKDKNFLDFISQGVDGNAQRVISKFKNKGSVLLGTGPLWQGVDFGDDVNIKMLIISKLPFSV
;
A
#
# COMPACT_ATOMS: atom_id res chain seq x y z
N ILE A 1 14.69 -26.54 -29.56
CA ILE A 1 13.90 -27.80 -29.49
C ILE A 1 12.39 -27.49 -29.50
N ILE A 2 11.89 -26.64 -28.60
CA ILE A 2 10.45 -26.29 -28.53
C ILE A 2 9.99 -25.62 -29.83
N SER A 3 10.75 -24.68 -30.40
CA SER A 3 10.44 -24.01 -31.67
C SER A 3 10.37 -24.98 -32.84
N ALA A 4 11.21 -26.02 -32.88
CA ALA A 4 11.19 -27.05 -33.90
C ALA A 4 9.94 -27.95 -33.79
N LEU A 5 9.54 -28.31 -32.55
CA LEU A 5 8.32 -29.06 -32.29
C LEU A 5 7.06 -28.29 -32.72
N ILE A 6 7.05 -26.98 -32.58
CA ILE A 6 5.95 -26.09 -33.02
C ILE A 6 5.82 -26.13 -34.54
N ILE A 7 6.94 -26.08 -35.29
CA ILE A 7 6.96 -26.11 -36.74
C ILE A 7 6.41 -27.44 -37.23
N ASP A 8 6.81 -28.57 -36.62
CA ASP A 8 6.28 -29.90 -36.99
C ASP A 8 4.79 -30.02 -36.68
N PHE A 9 4.33 -29.55 -35.54
CA PHE A 9 2.91 -29.58 -35.17
C PHE A 9 2.05 -28.72 -36.10
N ASN A 10 2.52 -27.59 -36.56
CA ASN A 10 1.80 -26.72 -37.48
C ASN A 10 1.66 -27.30 -38.88
N ASN A 11 2.51 -28.24 -39.29
CA ASN A 11 2.39 -28.93 -40.58
C ASN A 11 1.28 -30.00 -40.58
N GLU A 12 0.82 -30.43 -39.41
CA GLU A 12 -0.24 -31.46 -39.27
C GLU A 12 -1.68 -30.92 -39.14
N ILE A 13 -1.85 -29.57 -38.91
CA ILE A 13 -3.16 -28.94 -38.69
C ILE A 13 -3.69 -28.30 -39.98
N ASP A 14 -4.86 -28.74 -40.41
CA ASP A 14 -5.43 -28.40 -41.72
C ASP A 14 -6.30 -27.15 -41.78
N SER A 15 -6.61 -26.50 -40.67
CA SER A 15 -7.39 -25.25 -40.62
C SER A 15 -6.56 -24.03 -40.24
N SER A 16 -6.61 -22.98 -41.10
CA SER A 16 -5.83 -21.75 -40.90
C SER A 16 -6.15 -20.95 -39.62
N GLU A 17 -7.39 -21.09 -39.12
CA GLU A 17 -7.80 -20.44 -37.85
C GLU A 17 -7.31 -21.21 -36.62
N LEU A 18 -7.38 -22.52 -36.61
CA LEU A 18 -6.87 -23.39 -35.58
C LEU A 18 -5.35 -23.24 -35.45
N ARG A 19 -4.62 -23.13 -36.57
CA ARG A 19 -3.17 -22.85 -36.59
C ARG A 19 -2.85 -21.54 -35.88
N LYS A 20 -3.54 -20.44 -36.18
CA LYS A 20 -3.32 -19.14 -35.55
C LYS A 20 -3.54 -19.15 -34.03
N ILE A 21 -4.60 -19.88 -33.60
CA ILE A 21 -4.89 -19.97 -32.14
C ILE A 21 -3.82 -20.81 -31.42
N VAL A 22 -3.41 -21.92 -32.04
CA VAL A 22 -2.34 -22.75 -31.47
C VAL A 22 -1.00 -22.03 -31.45
N ASP A 23 -0.64 -21.34 -32.53
CA ASP A 23 0.59 -20.57 -32.62
C ASP A 23 0.64 -19.47 -31.54
N ASN A 24 -0.43 -18.70 -31.37
CA ASN A 24 -0.50 -17.67 -30.34
C ASN A 24 -0.39 -18.23 -28.93
N ASN A 25 -1.08 -19.33 -28.64
CA ASN A 25 -1.01 -19.97 -27.32
C ASN A 25 0.37 -20.56 -27.03
N LEU A 26 1.03 -21.14 -28.02
CA LEU A 26 2.38 -21.67 -27.90
C LEU A 26 3.41 -20.56 -27.76
N LEU A 27 3.30 -19.46 -28.50
CA LEU A 27 4.17 -18.30 -28.35
C LEU A 27 4.03 -17.65 -26.97
N ASN A 28 2.80 -17.54 -26.47
CA ASN A 28 2.56 -17.05 -25.10
C ASN A 28 3.17 -17.98 -24.03
N LEU A 29 3.06 -19.30 -24.24
CA LEU A 29 3.65 -20.28 -23.33
C LEU A 29 5.21 -20.19 -23.36
N ILE A 30 5.80 -20.07 -24.54
CA ILE A 30 7.25 -19.89 -24.66
C ILE A 30 7.69 -18.61 -23.97
N GLY A 31 7.03 -17.47 -24.21
CA GLY A 31 7.34 -16.21 -23.55
C GLY A 31 7.22 -16.30 -22.04
N SER A 32 6.20 -17.01 -21.53
CA SER A 32 6.05 -17.25 -20.09
C SER A 32 7.17 -18.11 -19.51
N LEU A 33 7.61 -19.14 -20.24
CA LEU A 33 8.72 -20.00 -19.82
C LEU A 33 10.07 -19.25 -19.86
N GLU A 34 10.31 -18.45 -20.90
CA GLU A 34 11.50 -17.62 -21.01
C GLU A 34 11.58 -16.60 -19.86
N SER A 35 10.48 -15.89 -19.58
CA SER A 35 10.40 -14.98 -18.44
C SER A 35 10.63 -15.72 -17.12
N SER A 36 10.09 -16.92 -16.96
CA SER A 36 10.33 -17.71 -15.75
C SER A 36 11.78 -18.09 -15.58
N ILE A 37 12.47 -18.48 -16.66
CA ILE A 37 13.90 -18.81 -16.63
C ILE A 37 14.74 -17.57 -16.28
N GLU A 38 14.41 -16.40 -16.83
CA GLU A 38 15.10 -15.16 -16.49
C GLU A 38 14.89 -14.77 -15.03
N ASN A 39 13.68 -14.87 -14.53
CA ASN A 39 13.37 -14.62 -13.13
C ASN A 39 14.15 -15.58 -12.20
N PHE A 40 14.25 -16.86 -12.56
CA PHE A 40 15.07 -17.81 -11.80
C PHE A 40 16.54 -17.41 -11.78
N LYS A 41 17.10 -16.97 -12.91
CA LYS A 41 18.50 -16.51 -12.95
C LYS A 41 18.70 -15.29 -12.06
N VAL A 42 17.79 -14.32 -12.08
CA VAL A 42 17.88 -13.14 -11.20
C VAL A 42 17.87 -13.55 -9.72
N ILE A 43 17.02 -14.49 -9.35
CA ILE A 43 16.90 -14.93 -7.94
C ILE A 43 18.09 -15.71 -7.44
N PHE A 44 18.66 -16.59 -8.27
CA PHE A 44 19.69 -17.56 -7.83
C PHE A 44 21.11 -17.26 -8.30
N ASP A 45 21.26 -16.57 -9.42
CA ASP A 45 22.56 -16.36 -10.07
C ASP A 45 22.97 -14.87 -10.11
N SER A 46 22.15 -13.94 -9.59
CA SER A 46 22.49 -12.53 -9.61
C SER A 46 23.63 -12.23 -8.64
N GLU A 47 24.73 -11.70 -9.16
CA GLU A 47 25.83 -11.11 -8.38
C GLU A 47 25.62 -9.60 -8.12
N ASP A 48 24.50 -9.03 -8.59
CA ASP A 48 24.19 -7.63 -8.40
C ASP A 48 23.82 -7.33 -6.95
N SER A 49 24.68 -6.56 -6.27
CA SER A 49 24.50 -6.14 -4.89
C SER A 49 23.24 -5.26 -4.67
N ASN A 50 22.67 -4.73 -5.75
CA ASN A 50 21.41 -3.97 -5.70
C ASN A 50 20.16 -4.87 -5.70
N ILE A 51 20.30 -6.18 -5.85
CA ILE A 51 19.19 -7.13 -5.85
C ILE A 51 19.16 -7.89 -4.54
N VAL A 52 18.03 -7.90 -3.86
CA VAL A 52 17.75 -8.74 -2.70
C VAL A 52 16.71 -9.78 -3.08
N SER A 53 17.03 -11.04 -2.80
CA SER A 53 16.11 -12.17 -3.03
C SER A 53 15.74 -12.81 -1.71
N TRP A 54 14.47 -13.22 -1.55
CA TRP A 54 13.98 -13.92 -0.37
C TRP A 54 12.90 -14.93 -0.72
N ILE A 55 12.52 -15.72 0.27
CA ILE A 55 11.48 -16.75 0.14
C ILE A 55 10.31 -16.37 1.04
N GLU A 56 9.11 -16.41 0.50
CA GLU A 56 7.87 -16.25 1.23
C GLU A 56 7.06 -17.55 1.24
N SER A 57 6.25 -17.73 2.26
CA SER A 57 5.27 -18.81 2.34
C SER A 57 3.88 -18.30 1.95
N ASP A 58 3.23 -18.96 1.01
CA ASP A 58 1.82 -18.70 0.68
C ASP A 58 0.89 -19.34 1.70
N LYS A 59 -0.35 -18.84 1.77
CA LYS A 59 -1.42 -19.35 2.65
C LYS A 59 -1.78 -20.83 2.44
N ASN A 60 -1.39 -21.38 1.30
CA ASN A 60 -1.61 -22.79 0.92
C ASN A 60 -0.35 -23.64 1.03
N ASP A 61 0.62 -23.25 1.89
CA ASP A 61 1.93 -23.89 2.04
C ASP A 61 2.77 -23.89 0.75
N GLY A 62 2.46 -23.02 -0.19
CA GLY A 62 3.26 -22.75 -1.37
C GLY A 62 4.52 -21.95 -1.03
N ILE A 63 5.58 -22.15 -1.81
CA ILE A 63 6.82 -21.38 -1.72
C ILE A 63 6.82 -20.35 -2.85
N ILE A 64 7.04 -19.07 -2.48
CA ILE A 64 7.17 -17.96 -3.42
C ILE A 64 8.60 -17.45 -3.34
N PHE A 65 9.30 -17.46 -4.45
CA PHE A 65 10.60 -16.80 -4.58
C PHE A 65 10.38 -15.36 -5.03
N VAL A 66 10.95 -14.43 -4.30
CA VAL A 66 10.81 -12.99 -4.57
C VAL A 66 12.18 -12.38 -4.78
N SER A 67 12.29 -11.46 -5.72
CA SER A 67 13.49 -10.66 -5.96
C SER A 67 13.06 -9.21 -6.19
N SER A 68 13.81 -8.29 -5.58
CA SER A 68 13.55 -6.85 -5.71
C SER A 68 14.85 -6.07 -5.70
N PRO A 69 14.97 -5.01 -6.49
CA PRO A 69 16.07 -4.07 -6.35
C PRO A 69 15.94 -3.31 -5.02
N VAL A 70 17.08 -3.05 -4.37
CA VAL A 70 17.16 -2.19 -3.17
C VAL A 70 16.97 -0.72 -3.56
N ASN A 71 17.62 -0.31 -4.65
CA ASN A 71 17.49 1.03 -5.22
C ASN A 71 16.88 0.92 -6.60
N VAL A 72 15.84 1.71 -6.85
CA VAL A 72 15.13 1.73 -8.14
C VAL A 72 15.54 2.88 -9.05
N ASP A 73 16.39 3.78 -8.56
CA ASP A 73 16.84 5.00 -9.23
C ASP A 73 17.41 4.74 -10.62
N SER A 74 18.39 3.87 -10.74
CA SER A 74 19.03 3.52 -12.01
C SER A 74 18.08 2.83 -12.99
N TYR A 75 17.19 1.98 -12.46
CA TYR A 75 16.18 1.28 -13.27
C TYR A 75 15.14 2.27 -13.82
N LEU A 76 14.59 3.15 -12.98
CA LEU A 76 13.63 4.17 -13.40
C LEU A 76 14.25 5.15 -14.38
N ARG A 77 15.51 5.56 -14.14
CA ARG A 77 16.26 6.41 -15.05
C ARG A 77 16.32 5.81 -16.46
N SER A 78 16.84 4.60 -16.58
CA SER A 78 17.04 3.95 -17.88
C SER A 78 15.75 3.55 -18.58
N THR A 79 14.70 3.17 -17.83
CA THR A 79 13.46 2.69 -18.43
C THR A 79 12.45 3.80 -18.71
N ILE A 80 12.42 4.86 -17.91
CA ILE A 80 11.42 5.92 -17.98
C ILE A 80 12.06 7.24 -18.39
N PHE A 81 12.98 7.77 -17.56
CA PHE A 81 13.40 9.17 -17.69
C PHE A 81 14.29 9.44 -18.92
N GLU A 82 15.13 8.48 -19.30
CA GLU A 82 15.97 8.62 -20.52
C GLU A 82 15.19 8.37 -21.81
N ASN A 83 14.04 7.73 -21.75
CA ASN A 83 13.23 7.38 -22.93
C ASN A 83 12.07 8.35 -23.20
N GLN A 84 11.85 9.35 -22.34
CA GLN A 84 10.78 10.32 -22.49
C GLN A 84 11.33 11.74 -22.53
N GLU A 85 10.91 12.52 -23.51
CA GLU A 85 11.34 13.92 -23.66
C GLU A 85 10.70 14.86 -22.65
N ASN A 86 9.45 14.58 -22.26
CA ASN A 86 8.68 15.42 -21.35
C ASN A 86 7.94 14.57 -20.32
N ILE A 87 8.24 14.78 -19.06
CA ILE A 87 7.58 14.09 -17.93
C ILE A 87 7.10 15.15 -16.95
N ILE A 88 5.86 15.04 -16.54
CA ILE A 88 5.27 15.86 -15.48
C ILE A 88 4.94 14.94 -14.30
N LEU A 89 5.54 15.23 -13.15
CA LEU A 89 5.26 14.56 -11.90
C LEU A 89 4.44 15.48 -11.02
N THR A 90 3.34 14.97 -10.47
CA THR A 90 2.46 15.72 -9.56
C THR A 90 2.06 14.86 -8.38
N GLY A 91 2.02 15.45 -7.19
CA GLY A 91 1.65 14.74 -5.98
C GLY A 91 1.72 15.63 -4.75
N ALA A 92 1.08 15.20 -3.67
CA ALA A 92 1.04 15.95 -2.41
C ALA A 92 2.30 15.78 -1.55
N THR A 93 3.17 14.81 -1.86
CA THR A 93 4.33 14.41 -1.02
C THR A 93 5.63 14.30 -1.82
N LEU A 94 5.74 15.02 -2.94
CA LEU A 94 6.93 15.01 -3.79
C LEU A 94 8.04 15.92 -3.28
N THR A 95 7.79 16.70 -2.23
CA THR A 95 8.78 17.61 -1.65
C THR A 95 9.01 17.32 -0.18
N SER A 96 10.27 17.44 0.23
CA SER A 96 10.71 17.38 1.62
C SER A 96 11.34 18.74 1.97
N PHE A 97 10.91 19.37 3.07
CA PHE A 97 11.38 20.70 3.47
C PHE A 97 11.30 21.79 2.39
N GLY A 98 10.34 21.69 1.48
CA GLY A 98 10.12 22.65 0.41
C GLY A 98 10.98 22.45 -0.84
N THR A 99 11.69 21.33 -0.96
CA THR A 99 12.47 20.98 -2.15
C THR A 99 12.15 19.54 -2.62
N PRO A 100 12.17 19.25 -3.93
CA PRO A 100 11.97 17.91 -4.47
C PRO A 100 13.25 17.07 -4.55
N GLU A 101 14.38 17.57 -4.05
CA GLU A 101 15.70 16.96 -4.24
C GLU A 101 15.79 15.53 -3.72
N GLU A 102 15.25 15.26 -2.53
CA GLU A 102 15.24 13.93 -1.93
C GLU A 102 14.44 12.95 -2.79
N PHE A 103 13.24 13.33 -3.19
CA PHE A 103 12.41 12.53 -4.10
C PHE A 103 13.08 12.29 -5.46
N CYS A 104 13.69 13.33 -6.04
CA CYS A 104 14.40 13.20 -7.31
C CYS A 104 15.57 12.22 -7.23
N ASN A 105 16.32 12.25 -6.14
CA ASN A 105 17.42 11.31 -5.90
C ASN A 105 16.90 9.87 -5.77
N GLU A 106 15.81 9.65 -5.03
CA GLU A 106 15.21 8.32 -4.83
C GLU A 106 14.73 7.68 -6.14
N ILE A 107 14.24 8.48 -7.09
CA ILE A 107 13.72 7.98 -8.37
C ILE A 107 14.70 8.12 -9.54
N GLY A 108 15.91 8.64 -9.29
CA GLY A 108 16.98 8.73 -10.29
C GLY A 108 16.86 9.89 -11.26
N ILE A 109 16.26 11.00 -10.88
CA ILE A 109 16.21 12.24 -11.70
C ILE A 109 17.41 13.11 -11.36
N ASP A 110 18.39 13.22 -12.27
CA ASP A 110 19.57 14.09 -12.10
C ASP A 110 19.30 15.54 -12.43
N ASN A 111 18.39 15.81 -13.32
CA ASN A 111 18.16 17.15 -13.87
C ASN A 111 16.67 17.47 -13.91
N LEU A 112 16.21 18.05 -12.82
CA LEU A 112 14.85 18.56 -12.74
C LEU A 112 14.78 19.90 -13.48
N GLY A 113 13.94 19.99 -14.51
CA GLY A 113 13.81 21.21 -15.32
C GLY A 113 13.23 22.38 -14.54
N SER A 114 12.08 22.19 -13.91
CA SER A 114 11.41 23.18 -13.06
C SER A 114 10.44 22.49 -12.12
N TYR A 115 10.16 23.09 -10.98
CA TYR A 115 9.10 22.65 -10.08
C TYR A 115 8.35 23.85 -9.50
N GLU A 116 7.12 23.62 -9.14
CA GLU A 116 6.28 24.59 -8.43
C GLU A 116 5.63 23.90 -7.22
N ILE A 117 5.54 24.64 -6.12
CA ILE A 117 4.85 24.20 -4.91
C ILE A 117 3.63 25.07 -4.74
N PHE A 118 2.48 24.42 -4.67
CA PHE A 118 1.20 25.07 -4.43
C PHE A 118 0.85 24.89 -2.95
N ASP A 119 0.55 25.98 -2.28
CA ASP A 119 0.07 25.95 -0.91
C ASP A 119 -1.27 25.22 -0.81
N SER A 120 -1.51 24.61 0.34
CA SER A 120 -2.80 23.98 0.62
C SER A 120 -3.92 25.02 0.71
N GLU A 121 -5.08 24.73 0.14
CA GLU A 121 -6.29 25.54 0.31
C GLU A 121 -6.86 25.45 1.74
N PHE A 122 -6.40 24.47 2.54
CA PHE A 122 -6.89 24.24 3.89
C PHE A 122 -6.10 25.07 4.91
N ASP A 123 -6.80 25.82 5.74
CA ASP A 123 -6.23 26.55 6.88
C ASP A 123 -5.99 25.60 8.07
N TYR A 124 -4.95 24.77 7.96
CA TYR A 124 -4.60 23.82 9.01
C TYR A 124 -4.28 24.51 10.34
N LYS A 125 -3.72 25.71 10.31
CA LYS A 125 -3.31 26.43 11.52
C LYS A 125 -4.50 26.77 12.42
N ASN A 126 -5.62 27.13 11.84
CA ASN A 126 -6.82 27.51 12.58
C ASN A 126 -7.85 26.38 12.72
N ASN A 127 -7.81 25.37 11.83
CA ASN A 127 -8.81 24.33 11.78
C ASN A 127 -8.35 22.96 12.31
N VAL A 128 -7.05 22.79 12.62
CA VAL A 128 -6.52 21.52 13.10
C VAL A 128 -5.84 21.68 14.45
N LEU A 129 -6.22 20.85 15.42
CA LEU A 129 -5.54 20.74 16.70
C LEU A 129 -4.77 19.41 16.75
N LEU A 130 -3.44 19.48 16.78
CA LEU A 130 -2.58 18.34 17.05
C LEU A 130 -2.44 18.15 18.57
N SER A 131 -2.82 16.97 19.08
CA SER A 131 -2.67 16.62 20.49
C SER A 131 -1.81 15.36 20.63
N ILE A 132 -0.77 15.44 21.45
CA ILE A 132 0.11 14.32 21.78
C ILE A 132 -0.02 14.05 23.29
N PRO A 133 -0.68 12.93 23.69
CA PRO A 133 -0.88 12.61 25.11
C PRO A 133 0.48 12.28 25.77
N SER A 134 0.88 13.05 26.79
CA SER A 134 2.17 12.88 27.48
C SER A 134 2.22 11.67 28.43
N ASN A 135 1.04 11.17 28.85
CA ASN A 135 0.90 10.06 29.80
C ASN A 135 0.53 8.73 29.10
N MET A 136 0.61 8.68 27.79
CA MET A 136 0.35 7.44 27.05
C MET A 136 1.59 6.55 27.12
N PRO A 137 1.44 5.25 27.43
CA PRO A 137 2.55 4.30 27.34
C PRO A 137 3.13 4.23 25.92
N GLU A 138 4.36 3.80 25.78
CA GLU A 138 5.00 3.53 24.48
C GLU A 138 4.24 2.43 23.71
N PRO A 139 4.23 2.47 22.35
CA PRO A 139 3.50 1.48 21.55
C PRO A 139 3.88 0.01 21.79
N ASN A 140 5.09 -0.25 22.30
CA ASN A 140 5.59 -1.58 22.63
C ASN A 140 5.32 -1.99 24.09
N ASP A 141 4.78 -1.08 24.92
CA ASP A 141 4.41 -1.38 26.31
C ASP A 141 3.18 -2.30 26.37
N PRO A 142 3.18 -3.33 27.24
CA PRO A 142 2.01 -4.21 27.41
C PRO A 142 0.70 -3.48 27.77
N ASN A 143 0.78 -2.33 28.42
CA ASN A 143 -0.38 -1.52 28.78
C ASN A 143 -0.87 -0.60 27.66
N TYR A 144 -0.12 -0.45 26.57
CA TYR A 144 -0.46 0.47 25.48
C TYR A 144 -1.85 0.24 24.91
N THR A 145 -2.18 -1.01 24.56
CA THR A 145 -3.49 -1.38 24.00
C THR A 145 -4.62 -1.01 24.94
N ARG A 146 -4.46 -1.26 26.26
CA ARG A 146 -5.47 -0.90 27.27
C ARG A 146 -5.66 0.61 27.35
N SER A 147 -4.58 1.36 27.42
CA SER A 147 -4.62 2.82 27.48
C SER A 147 -5.25 3.44 26.23
N LEU A 148 -4.97 2.87 25.05
CA LEU A 148 -5.58 3.31 23.79
C LEU A 148 -7.09 2.99 23.75
N VAL A 149 -7.52 1.84 24.25
CA VAL A 149 -8.95 1.49 24.39
C VAL A 149 -9.65 2.48 25.33
N ASP A 150 -9.07 2.76 26.49
CA ASP A 150 -9.63 3.71 27.46
C ASP A 150 -9.69 5.14 26.88
N LEU A 151 -8.69 5.56 26.09
CA LEU A 151 -8.70 6.83 25.37
C LEU A 151 -9.84 6.90 24.33
N ILE A 152 -9.99 5.88 23.50
CA ILE A 152 -11.05 5.81 22.49
C ILE A 152 -12.42 5.88 23.14
N LEU A 153 -12.64 5.13 24.21
CA LEU A 153 -13.88 5.14 24.97
C LEU A 153 -14.20 6.52 25.55
N ASN A 154 -13.23 7.14 26.17
CA ASN A 154 -13.38 8.47 26.73
C ASN A 154 -13.76 9.50 25.66
N LEU A 155 -13.03 9.48 24.54
CA LEU A 155 -13.29 10.42 23.45
C LEU A 155 -14.64 10.17 22.79
N SER A 156 -15.01 8.91 22.53
CA SER A 156 -16.31 8.56 21.92
C SER A 156 -17.52 8.89 22.78
N THR A 157 -17.36 8.90 24.10
CA THR A 157 -18.44 9.30 25.03
C THR A 157 -18.58 10.80 25.21
N ASN A 158 -17.48 11.54 25.06
CA ASN A 158 -17.46 13.00 25.26
C ASN A 158 -17.62 13.79 23.97
N ILE A 159 -17.32 13.19 22.82
CA ILE A 159 -17.41 13.81 21.50
C ILE A 159 -18.52 13.09 20.75
N ASN A 160 -19.63 13.79 20.49
CA ASN A 160 -20.75 13.23 19.73
C ASN A 160 -20.48 13.35 18.20
N GLU A 161 -19.30 12.92 17.77
CA GLU A 161 -18.81 13.04 16.41
C GLU A 161 -18.07 11.77 15.97
N LYS A 162 -17.81 11.62 14.68
CA LYS A 162 -17.13 10.45 14.13
C LYS A 162 -15.62 10.51 14.36
N ILE A 163 -15.06 9.37 14.78
CA ILE A 163 -13.64 9.18 15.09
C ILE A 163 -13.06 8.13 14.14
N LEU A 164 -11.98 8.47 13.44
CA LEU A 164 -11.16 7.51 12.69
C LEU A 164 -9.92 7.14 13.50
N VAL A 165 -9.67 5.86 13.68
CA VAL A 165 -8.48 5.35 14.35
C VAL A 165 -7.64 4.55 13.35
N LEU A 166 -6.42 4.99 13.10
CA LEU A 166 -5.48 4.36 12.15
C LEU A 166 -4.42 3.54 12.88
N PHE A 167 -4.24 2.32 12.39
CA PHE A 167 -3.26 1.35 12.88
C PHE A 167 -2.23 1.01 11.80
N THR A 168 -1.01 0.68 12.21
CA THR A 168 0.05 0.21 11.31
C THR A 168 -0.03 -1.29 11.03
N SER A 169 -0.87 -2.05 11.75
CA SER A 169 -1.05 -3.48 11.54
C SER A 169 -2.45 -3.97 11.92
N TYR A 170 -2.89 -5.05 11.27
CA TYR A 170 -4.13 -5.75 11.64
C TYR A 170 -4.07 -6.37 13.04
N SER A 171 -2.90 -6.75 13.52
CA SER A 171 -2.71 -7.28 14.87
C SER A 171 -3.09 -6.24 15.92
N SER A 172 -2.52 -5.03 15.83
CA SER A 172 -2.84 -3.92 16.74
C SER A 172 -4.32 -3.52 16.67
N LEU A 173 -4.87 -3.43 15.45
CA LEU A 173 -6.29 -3.16 15.23
C LEU A 173 -7.17 -4.19 15.95
N ASN A 174 -6.87 -5.48 15.78
CA ASN A 174 -7.66 -6.56 16.39
C ASN A 174 -7.56 -6.58 17.92
N ASN A 175 -6.40 -6.25 18.49
CA ASN A 175 -6.22 -6.15 19.93
C ASN A 175 -7.11 -5.03 20.52
N VAL A 176 -7.12 -3.85 19.91
CA VAL A 176 -7.98 -2.73 20.33
C VAL A 176 -9.45 -3.07 20.13
N ARG A 177 -9.83 -3.66 18.99
CA ARG A 177 -11.18 -4.13 18.72
C ARG A 177 -11.68 -5.09 19.82
N LYS A 178 -10.84 -6.04 20.25
CA LYS A 178 -11.16 -6.95 21.34
C LYS A 178 -11.36 -6.19 22.65
N GLY A 179 -10.45 -5.30 23.00
CA GLY A 179 -10.54 -4.48 24.20
C GLY A 179 -11.80 -3.62 24.27
N LEU A 180 -12.22 -3.02 23.15
CA LEU A 180 -13.50 -2.27 23.07
C LEU A 180 -14.71 -3.18 23.34
N LYS A 181 -14.73 -4.39 22.77
CA LYS A 181 -15.79 -5.38 23.02
C LYS A 181 -15.82 -5.83 24.47
N ASP A 182 -14.66 -6.07 25.08
CA ASP A 182 -14.55 -6.49 26.48
C ASP A 182 -15.08 -5.39 27.44
N LYS A 183 -15.07 -4.13 27.00
CA LYS A 183 -15.68 -2.99 27.69
C LYS A 183 -17.15 -2.75 27.31
N ASN A 184 -17.79 -3.68 26.57
CA ASN A 184 -19.16 -3.56 26.05
C ASN A 184 -19.41 -2.35 25.13
N PHE A 185 -18.37 -1.77 24.54
CA PHE A 185 -18.53 -0.75 23.52
C PHE A 185 -18.70 -1.41 22.16
N LEU A 186 -19.86 -1.21 21.52
CA LEU A 186 -20.24 -1.88 20.28
C LEU A 186 -20.47 -0.89 19.12
N ASP A 187 -20.41 0.42 19.40
CA ASP A 187 -20.64 1.46 18.39
C ASP A 187 -19.36 1.78 17.59
N PHE A 188 -18.74 0.75 17.03
CA PHE A 188 -17.60 0.87 16.15
C PHE A 188 -17.71 -0.05 14.94
N ILE A 189 -16.97 0.30 13.90
CA ILE A 189 -16.77 -0.50 12.67
C ILE A 189 -15.29 -0.84 12.56
N SER A 190 -14.98 -2.06 12.19
CA SER A 190 -13.61 -2.56 12.10
C SER A 190 -13.31 -3.14 10.72
N GLN A 191 -12.31 -2.61 10.06
CA GLN A 191 -11.79 -3.18 8.82
C GLN A 191 -11.34 -4.64 9.04
N GLY A 192 -11.53 -5.48 8.02
CA GLY A 192 -11.22 -6.91 8.07
C GLY A 192 -12.36 -7.78 8.63
N VAL A 193 -13.10 -7.30 9.63
CA VAL A 193 -14.25 -8.03 10.21
C VAL A 193 -15.56 -7.56 9.59
N ASP A 194 -15.78 -6.26 9.53
CA ASP A 194 -17.00 -5.68 8.95
C ASP A 194 -16.95 -5.52 7.43
N GLY A 195 -15.80 -5.74 6.85
CA GLY A 195 -15.55 -5.71 5.42
C GLY A 195 -14.17 -5.16 5.06
N ASN A 196 -13.91 -5.04 3.75
CA ASN A 196 -12.76 -4.33 3.19
C ASN A 196 -12.89 -2.80 3.40
N ALA A 197 -11.87 -2.03 3.02
CA ALA A 197 -11.84 -0.58 3.20
C ALA A 197 -13.10 0.13 2.66
N GLN A 198 -13.49 -0.14 1.41
CA GLN A 198 -14.67 0.48 0.79
C GLN A 198 -15.98 0.16 1.55
N ARG A 199 -16.14 -1.09 1.96
CA ARG A 199 -17.34 -1.53 2.67
C ARG A 199 -17.45 -0.91 4.06
N VAL A 200 -16.33 -0.79 4.80
CA VAL A 200 -16.35 -0.19 6.14
C VAL A 200 -16.58 1.32 6.05
N ILE A 201 -16.05 2.01 5.04
CA ILE A 201 -16.35 3.43 4.77
C ILE A 201 -17.85 3.61 4.53
N SER A 202 -18.45 2.83 3.63
CA SER A 202 -19.88 2.90 3.32
C SER A 202 -20.75 2.63 4.56
N LYS A 203 -20.37 1.68 5.41
CA LYS A 203 -21.08 1.43 6.67
C LYS A 203 -20.92 2.59 7.65
N PHE A 204 -19.70 3.15 7.76
CA PHE A 204 -19.38 4.23 8.67
C PHE A 204 -20.14 5.53 8.34
N LYS A 205 -20.45 5.76 7.06
CA LYS A 205 -21.33 6.87 6.67
C LYS A 205 -22.65 6.84 7.41
N ASN A 206 -23.25 5.66 7.56
CA ASN A 206 -24.62 5.52 8.06
C ASN A 206 -24.70 5.15 9.54
N LYS A 207 -23.67 4.56 10.13
CA LYS A 207 -23.66 4.08 11.50
C LYS A 207 -22.25 4.00 12.09
N GLY A 208 -22.19 3.86 13.42
CA GLY A 208 -20.94 3.76 14.17
C GLY A 208 -20.30 5.12 14.43
N SER A 209 -19.82 5.30 15.64
CA SER A 209 -19.10 6.50 16.07
C SER A 209 -17.60 6.38 15.84
N VAL A 210 -17.05 5.16 15.81
CA VAL A 210 -15.62 4.88 15.68
C VAL A 210 -15.35 3.95 14.50
N LEU A 211 -14.41 4.31 13.61
CA LEU A 211 -13.88 3.45 12.55
C LEU A 211 -12.45 3.05 12.88
N LEU A 212 -12.19 1.73 12.95
CA LEU A 212 -10.85 1.18 13.11
C LEU A 212 -10.32 0.73 11.74
N GLY A 213 -9.20 1.30 11.30
CA GLY A 213 -8.64 1.05 9.98
C GLY A 213 -7.12 0.91 9.94
N THR A 214 -6.62 0.29 8.86
CA THR A 214 -5.19 0.12 8.59
C THR A 214 -4.96 0.07 7.06
N GLY A 215 -3.70 0.12 6.61
CA GLY A 215 -3.31 -0.02 5.21
C GLY A 215 -4.07 0.95 4.29
N PRO A 216 -5.01 0.48 3.48
CA PRO A 216 -5.73 1.32 2.50
C PRO A 216 -6.48 2.52 3.09
N LEU A 217 -6.71 2.57 4.42
CA LEU A 217 -7.36 3.71 5.07
C LEU A 217 -6.39 4.84 5.46
N TRP A 218 -5.08 4.65 5.24
CA TRP A 218 -4.07 5.70 5.45
C TRP A 218 -4.00 6.72 4.32
N GLN A 219 -4.36 6.31 3.09
CA GLN A 219 -4.20 7.14 1.90
C GLN A 219 -5.41 7.03 0.96
N GLY A 220 -5.72 8.11 0.26
CA GLY A 220 -6.69 8.11 -0.83
C GLY A 220 -8.12 7.79 -0.42
N VAL A 221 -8.50 8.07 0.82
CA VAL A 221 -9.85 7.81 1.32
C VAL A 221 -10.67 9.10 1.28
N ASP A 222 -11.73 9.07 0.50
CA ASP A 222 -12.75 10.09 0.50
C ASP A 222 -14.01 9.59 1.23
N PHE A 223 -14.32 10.22 2.35
CA PHE A 223 -15.54 9.93 3.10
C PHE A 223 -16.76 10.68 2.56
N GLY A 224 -16.56 11.61 1.60
CA GLY A 224 -17.60 12.49 1.08
C GLY A 224 -18.08 13.54 2.10
N ASP A 225 -18.81 14.51 1.61
CA ASP A 225 -19.28 15.66 2.40
C ASP A 225 -20.25 15.27 3.52
N ASP A 226 -20.88 14.11 3.40
CA ASP A 226 -21.87 13.62 4.37
C ASP A 226 -21.27 13.07 5.67
N VAL A 227 -19.95 12.85 5.72
CA VAL A 227 -19.28 12.27 6.88
C VAL A 227 -18.31 13.27 7.51
N ASN A 228 -18.74 13.85 8.61
CA ASN A 228 -17.92 14.77 9.37
C ASN A 228 -17.05 14.00 10.37
N ILE A 229 -15.84 13.63 9.96
CA ILE A 229 -14.83 13.07 10.87
C ILE A 229 -14.16 14.23 11.60
N LYS A 230 -14.41 14.33 12.89
CA LYS A 230 -13.84 15.41 13.74
C LYS A 230 -12.55 15.01 14.41
N MET A 231 -12.27 13.73 14.49
CA MET A 231 -11.07 13.26 15.16
C MET A 231 -10.39 12.13 14.41
N LEU A 232 -9.09 12.28 14.23
CA LEU A 232 -8.19 11.25 13.74
C LEU A 232 -7.26 10.84 14.87
N ILE A 233 -7.23 9.55 15.20
CA ILE A 233 -6.28 8.97 16.14
C ILE A 233 -5.27 8.14 15.34
N ILE A 234 -4.00 8.50 15.42
CA ILE A 234 -2.89 7.73 14.87
C ILE A 234 -2.27 6.94 16.02
N SER A 235 -2.48 5.62 16.04
CA SER A 235 -2.03 4.76 17.13
C SER A 235 -0.50 4.65 17.20
N LYS A 236 0.16 4.65 16.07
CA LYS A 236 1.63 4.60 15.92
C LYS A 236 2.00 5.23 14.58
N LEU A 237 3.10 5.97 14.54
CA LEU A 237 3.61 6.50 13.28
C LEU A 237 4.07 5.36 12.36
N PRO A 238 3.75 5.43 11.06
CA PRO A 238 4.02 4.37 10.08
C PRO A 238 5.46 4.46 9.55
N PHE A 239 6.45 4.35 10.44
CA PHE A 239 7.83 4.24 9.99
C PHE A 239 8.07 2.88 9.33
N SER A 240 8.75 2.89 8.18
CA SER A 240 9.30 1.68 7.58
C SER A 240 10.30 1.05 8.54
N VAL A 241 10.21 -0.27 8.71
CA VAL A 241 11.13 -1.07 9.52
C VAL A 241 12.07 -1.76 8.57
#